data_818fcd69f3f64a095ca4c0e7379584a6
#
_entry.id   818fcd69f3f64a095ca4c0e7379584a6
#
_cell.length_a   1.000
_cell.length_b   1.000
_cell.length_c   1.000
_cell.angle_alpha   90.00
_cell.angle_beta   90.00
_cell.angle_gamma   90.00
#
_symmetry.space_group_name_H-M   'P 1'
#
loop_
_entity.id
_entity.type
_entity.pdbx_description
1 polymer ?
#
loop_
_entity_poly.entity_id
_entity_poly.type
_entity_poly.pdbx_seq_one_letter_code
_entity_poly.pdbx_strand_id
1 'polypeptide(L)'
;MSKAKAYYAHSMRKYNSSEEAEEFAFIQKHCRGEVICPNVNLGELGDIEHYLEVIKSVDCVYATEFRGYVGRGVFDECTFALKNKIKVFVVRKDHKGKFFVQEVIESIETNRFNFISFGCLIAK
;
A
#
# COMPACT_ATOMS: atom_id res chain seq x y z
N MET A 1 8.28 -14.67 19.49
CA MET A 1 8.13 -14.45 18.04
C MET A 1 7.82 -13.00 17.76
N SER A 2 8.53 -12.42 16.83
CA SER A 2 8.23 -11.06 16.41
C SER A 2 6.94 -11.05 15.57
N LYS A 3 6.13 -10.04 15.79
CA LYS A 3 4.93 -9.84 14.97
C LYS A 3 5.31 -9.31 13.60
N ALA A 4 4.51 -9.65 12.60
CA ALA A 4 4.68 -9.08 11.28
C ALA A 4 4.50 -7.56 11.34
N LYS A 5 5.24 -6.86 10.50
CA LYS A 5 5.17 -5.42 10.40
C LYS A 5 4.85 -5.05 8.95
N ALA A 6 3.86 -4.21 8.76
CA ALA A 6 3.40 -3.83 7.43
C ALA A 6 3.31 -2.32 7.29
N TYR A 7 3.39 -1.88 6.06
CA TYR A 7 3.24 -0.47 5.69
C TYR A 7 2.00 -0.34 4.81
N TYR A 8 1.15 0.62 5.14
CA TYR A 8 -0.08 0.89 4.38
C TYR A 8 0.16 2.03 3.40
N ALA A 9 0.43 1.67 2.14
CA ALA A 9 0.67 2.63 1.07
C ALA A 9 -0.65 3.03 0.43
N HIS A 10 -1.02 4.29 0.54
CA HIS A 10 -2.29 4.76 -0.01
C HIS A 10 -2.23 6.23 -0.40
N SER A 11 -3.19 6.64 -1.23
CA SER A 11 -3.26 7.99 -1.74
C SER A 11 -3.56 9.00 -0.62
N MET A 12 -2.92 10.16 -0.70
CA MET A 12 -3.22 11.28 0.19
C MET A 12 -4.70 11.68 0.13
N ARG A 13 -5.37 11.40 -0.98
CA ARG A 13 -6.79 11.70 -1.14
C ARG A 13 -7.69 10.89 -0.22
N LYS A 14 -7.16 9.82 0.37
CA LYS A 14 -7.88 9.00 1.33
C LYS A 14 -7.63 9.40 2.79
N TYR A 15 -6.68 10.29 3.02
CA TYR A 15 -6.29 10.66 4.39
C TYR A 15 -7.50 11.15 5.19
N ASN A 16 -7.66 10.58 6.38
CA ASN A 16 -8.72 10.94 7.33
C ASN A 16 -10.14 10.65 6.82
N SER A 17 -10.29 9.78 5.83
CA SER A 17 -11.60 9.38 5.31
C SER A 17 -12.09 8.10 5.98
N SER A 18 -13.39 7.83 5.85
CA SER A 18 -13.96 6.56 6.31
C SER A 18 -13.39 5.39 5.52
N GLU A 19 -13.09 5.59 4.26
CA GLU A 19 -12.48 4.57 3.41
C GLU A 19 -11.10 4.17 3.96
N GLU A 20 -10.28 5.15 4.36
CA GLU A 20 -9.00 4.88 4.99
C GLU A 20 -9.16 4.05 6.26
N ALA A 21 -10.11 4.42 7.11
CA ALA A 21 -10.35 3.70 8.35
C ALA A 21 -10.75 2.24 8.11
N GLU A 22 -11.61 2.01 7.13
CA GLU A 22 -12.05 0.66 6.77
C GLU A 22 -10.91 -0.18 6.21
N GLU A 23 -10.12 0.39 5.33
CA GLU A 23 -8.97 -0.29 4.74
C GLU A 23 -7.94 -0.62 5.80
N PHE A 24 -7.64 0.34 6.66
CA PHE A 24 -6.67 0.14 7.73
C PHE A 24 -7.09 -0.98 8.68
N ALA A 25 -8.35 -0.98 9.08
CA ALA A 25 -8.88 -2.04 9.95
C ALA A 25 -8.77 -3.42 9.29
N PHE A 26 -9.07 -3.50 7.99
CA PHE A 26 -8.94 -4.75 7.25
C PHE A 26 -7.48 -5.21 7.19
N ILE A 27 -6.56 -4.28 6.90
CA ILE A 27 -5.13 -4.60 6.80
C ILE A 27 -4.60 -5.09 8.15
N GLN A 28 -4.97 -4.44 9.24
CA GLN A 28 -4.55 -4.86 10.58
C GLN A 28 -5.00 -6.30 10.87
N LYS A 29 -6.21 -6.62 10.49
CA LYS A 29 -6.77 -7.96 10.70
C LYS A 29 -6.07 -9.00 9.84
N HIS A 30 -5.79 -8.66 8.60
CA HIS A 30 -5.11 -9.56 7.66
C HIS A 30 -3.65 -9.78 8.04
N CYS A 31 -2.95 -8.72 8.38
CA CYS A 31 -1.53 -8.75 8.72
C CYS A 31 -1.29 -9.47 10.05
N ARG A 32 -2.21 -9.33 11.01
CA ARG A 32 -2.08 -9.87 12.36
C ARG A 32 -0.85 -9.35 13.10
N GLY A 33 -0.45 -8.12 12.80
CA GLY A 33 0.71 -7.51 13.41
C GLY A 33 0.59 -6.00 13.44
N GLU A 34 1.73 -5.34 13.43
CA GLU A 34 1.78 -3.89 13.43
C GLU A 34 1.62 -3.36 12.00
N VAL A 35 0.77 -2.36 11.83
CA VAL A 35 0.60 -1.70 10.53
C VAL A 35 0.91 -0.22 10.69
N ILE A 36 1.83 0.27 9.88
CA ILE A 36 2.20 1.68 9.87
C ILE A 36 1.33 2.40 8.85
N CYS A 37 0.53 3.35 9.33
CA CYS A 37 -0.27 4.23 8.49
C CYS A 37 0.47 5.56 8.44
N PRO A 38 1.10 5.93 7.31
CA PRO A 38 2.07 7.05 7.29
C PRO A 38 1.52 8.38 7.80
N ASN A 39 0.29 8.74 7.44
CA ASN A 39 -0.28 10.00 7.89
C ASN A 39 -0.67 10.01 9.36
N VAL A 40 -0.78 8.85 9.99
CA VAL A 40 -1.11 8.74 11.42
C VAL A 40 0.15 8.54 12.26
N ASN A 41 1.00 7.62 11.84
CA ASN A 41 2.16 7.20 12.63
C ASN A 41 3.42 8.02 12.37
N LEU A 42 3.57 8.57 11.14
CA LEU A 42 4.78 9.27 10.74
C LEU A 42 4.58 10.78 10.64
N GLY A 43 3.34 11.26 10.72
CA GLY A 43 3.02 12.67 10.59
C GLY A 43 3.17 13.17 9.16
N GLU A 44 3.07 14.48 9.00
CA GLU A 44 3.11 15.11 7.68
C GLU A 44 4.53 15.48 7.23
N LEU A 45 5.52 15.07 7.97
CA LEU A 45 6.89 15.51 7.76
C LEU A 45 7.65 14.73 6.71
N GLY A 46 7.02 13.76 6.09
CA GLY A 46 7.77 12.89 5.23
C GLY A 46 7.84 13.38 3.80
N ASP A 47 9.05 13.57 3.30
CA ASP A 47 9.25 13.46 1.87
C ASP A 47 9.25 11.96 1.52
N ILE A 48 9.29 11.67 0.24
CA ILE A 48 9.26 10.28 -0.22
C ILE A 48 10.43 9.46 0.35
N GLU A 49 11.59 10.09 0.53
CA GLU A 49 12.77 9.41 1.05
C GLU A 49 12.55 8.88 2.47
N HIS A 50 11.89 9.67 3.30
CA HIS A 50 11.56 9.25 4.66
C HIS A 50 10.66 8.01 4.66
N TYR A 51 9.64 8.03 3.83
CA TYR A 51 8.72 6.89 3.73
C TYR A 51 9.42 5.65 3.19
N LEU A 52 10.33 5.81 2.23
CA LEU A 52 11.10 4.68 1.71
C LEU A 52 12.00 4.07 2.77
N GLU A 53 12.59 4.88 3.66
CA GLU A 53 13.38 4.38 4.77
C GLU A 53 12.54 3.53 5.73
N VAL A 54 11.31 3.96 5.99
CA VAL A 54 10.39 3.19 6.84
C VAL A 54 10.05 1.85 6.18
N ILE A 55 9.85 1.85 4.87
CA ILE A 55 9.52 0.63 4.12
C ILE A 55 10.62 -0.41 4.24
N LYS A 56 11.88 -0.02 4.33
CA LYS A 56 12.98 -0.97 4.53
C LYS A 56 12.85 -1.78 5.81
N SER A 57 12.11 -1.29 6.78
CA SER A 57 11.97 -1.93 8.09
C SER A 57 10.76 -2.84 8.21
N VAL A 58 9.92 -2.91 7.18
CA VAL A 58 8.69 -3.71 7.25
C VAL A 58 8.84 -5.03 6.51
N ASP A 59 7.97 -5.97 6.83
CA ASP A 59 7.94 -7.29 6.19
C ASP A 59 7.15 -7.29 4.90
N CYS A 60 6.17 -6.40 4.79
CA CYS A 60 5.33 -6.32 3.61
C CYS A 60 4.68 -4.95 3.50
N VAL A 61 4.19 -4.64 2.31
CA VAL A 61 3.46 -3.42 2.00
C VAL A 61 2.06 -3.80 1.55
N TYR A 62 1.05 -3.16 2.11
CA TYR A 62 -0.32 -3.24 1.62
C TYR A 62 -0.63 -1.93 0.91
N ALA A 63 -0.90 -2.02 -0.37
CA ALA A 63 -1.24 -0.85 -1.18
C ALA A 63 -2.72 -0.86 -1.48
N THR A 64 -3.30 0.31 -1.64
CA THR A 64 -4.68 0.43 -2.07
C THR A 64 -4.75 1.37 -3.25
N GLU A 65 -5.81 1.23 -4.04
CA GLU A 65 -6.04 2.05 -5.21
C GLU A 65 -7.10 3.11 -4.89
N PHE A 66 -6.98 4.26 -5.53
CA PHE A 66 -7.99 5.29 -5.48
C PHE A 66 -8.62 5.33 -6.88
N ARG A 67 -9.91 4.98 -6.96
CA ARG A 67 -10.64 4.90 -8.24
C ARG A 67 -9.97 3.97 -9.25
N GLY A 68 -9.43 2.84 -8.77
CA GLY A 68 -8.81 1.85 -9.63
C GLY A 68 -7.37 2.11 -10.02
N TYR A 69 -6.77 3.18 -9.51
CA TYR A 69 -5.39 3.57 -9.85
C TYR A 69 -4.58 3.85 -8.60
N VAL A 70 -3.27 3.77 -8.75
CA VAL A 70 -2.35 4.22 -7.70
C VAL A 70 -1.69 5.51 -8.14
N GLY A 71 -1.48 6.40 -7.18
CA GLY A 71 -0.74 7.63 -7.44
C GLY A 71 0.75 7.36 -7.51
N ARG A 72 1.50 8.36 -7.94
CA ARG A 72 2.95 8.24 -8.11
C ARG A 72 3.65 7.84 -6.82
N GLY A 73 3.26 8.44 -5.70
CA GLY A 73 3.87 8.11 -4.42
C GLY A 73 3.68 6.64 -4.03
N VAL A 74 2.46 6.13 -4.18
CA VAL A 74 2.17 4.72 -3.90
C VAL A 74 2.96 3.82 -4.86
N PHE A 75 3.02 4.18 -6.13
CA PHE A 75 3.79 3.43 -7.11
C PHE A 75 5.27 3.36 -6.73
N ASP A 76 5.85 4.49 -6.36
CA ASP A 76 7.26 4.56 -5.98
C ASP A 76 7.54 3.72 -4.73
N GLU A 77 6.64 3.77 -3.75
CA GLU A 77 6.76 2.96 -2.53
C GLU A 77 6.70 1.47 -2.84
N CYS A 78 5.77 1.06 -3.68
CA CYS A 78 5.64 -0.35 -4.07
C CYS A 78 6.82 -0.83 -4.89
N THR A 79 7.29 -0.01 -5.83
CA THR A 79 8.45 -0.35 -6.66
C THR A 79 9.70 -0.51 -5.80
N PHE A 80 9.90 0.39 -4.85
CA PHE A 80 11.01 0.32 -3.91
C PHE A 80 10.95 -0.96 -3.07
N ALA A 81 9.76 -1.29 -2.56
CA ALA A 81 9.57 -2.51 -1.78
C ALA A 81 9.93 -3.75 -2.60
N LEU A 82 9.43 -3.84 -3.83
CA LEU A 82 9.72 -4.97 -4.70
C LEU A 82 11.22 -5.09 -5.01
N LYS A 83 11.90 -3.98 -5.23
CA LYS A 83 13.35 -3.98 -5.45
C LYS A 83 14.14 -4.45 -4.24
N ASN A 84 13.59 -4.27 -3.06
CA ASN A 84 14.22 -4.69 -1.80
C ASN A 84 13.69 -6.05 -1.32
N LYS A 85 13.01 -6.79 -2.20
CA LYS A 85 12.48 -8.12 -1.90
C LYS A 85 11.45 -8.13 -0.76
N ILE A 86 10.75 -7.03 -0.60
CA ILE A 86 9.66 -6.89 0.34
C ILE A 86 8.35 -7.17 -0.41
N LYS A 87 7.53 -8.05 0.12
CA LYS A 87 6.27 -8.40 -0.53
C LYS A 87 5.31 -7.22 -0.57
N VAL A 88 4.61 -7.10 -1.68
CA VAL A 88 3.59 -6.06 -1.87
C VAL A 88 2.26 -6.74 -2.15
N PHE A 89 1.24 -6.33 -1.43
CA PHE A 89 -0.13 -6.79 -1.64
C PHE A 89 -1.00 -5.59 -1.99
N VAL A 90 -1.94 -5.78 -2.90
CA VAL A 90 -2.96 -4.76 -3.14
C VAL A 90 -4.27 -5.19 -2.49
N VAL A 91 -4.91 -4.26 -1.80
CA VAL A 91 -6.20 -4.48 -1.15
C VAL A 91 -7.28 -3.94 -2.06
N ARG A 92 -8.25 -4.76 -2.38
CA ARG A 92 -9.34 -4.42 -3.28
C ARG A 92 -10.68 -4.83 -2.70
N LYS A 93 -11.74 -4.31 -3.28
CA LYS A 93 -13.10 -4.75 -2.96
C LYS A 93 -13.67 -5.53 -4.15
N ASP A 94 -14.37 -6.61 -3.84
CA ASP A 94 -15.11 -7.35 -4.87
C ASP A 94 -16.42 -6.64 -5.18
N HIS A 95 -17.22 -7.20 -6.09
CA HIS A 95 -18.48 -6.60 -6.49
C HIS A 95 -19.51 -6.52 -5.36
N LYS A 96 -19.29 -7.23 -4.27
CA LYS A 96 -20.16 -7.19 -3.08
C LYS A 96 -19.64 -6.23 -2.02
N GLY A 97 -18.54 -5.53 -2.30
CA GLY A 97 -17.93 -4.61 -1.37
C GLY A 97 -17.06 -5.28 -0.31
N LYS A 98 -16.73 -6.55 -0.49
CA LYS A 98 -15.88 -7.27 0.45
C LYS A 98 -14.42 -7.10 0.09
N PHE A 99 -13.59 -6.80 1.07
CA PHE A 99 -12.15 -6.67 0.87
C PHE A 99 -11.49 -8.01 0.59
N PHE A 100 -10.50 -7.98 -0.28
CA PHE A 100 -9.63 -9.13 -0.53
C PHE A 100 -8.24 -8.61 -0.90
N VAL A 101 -7.25 -9.51 -0.87
CA VAL A 101 -5.84 -9.16 -1.08
C VAL A 101 -5.29 -9.98 -2.24
N GLN A 102 -4.50 -9.33 -3.08
CA GLN A 102 -3.77 -10.00 -4.16
C GLN A 102 -2.30 -9.59 -4.09
N GLU A 103 -1.40 -10.53 -4.31
CA GLU A 103 0.02 -10.23 -4.31
C GLU A 103 0.41 -9.54 -5.61
N VAL A 104 1.18 -8.47 -5.51
CA VAL A 104 1.73 -7.76 -6.66
C VAL A 104 3.11 -8.30 -6.93
N ILE A 105 3.31 -8.89 -8.12
CA ILE A 105 4.60 -9.45 -8.50
C ILE A 105 5.53 -8.38 -9.02
N GLU A 106 4.97 -7.43 -9.75
CA GLU A 106 5.73 -6.39 -10.44
C GLU A 106 4.82 -5.19 -10.67
N SER A 107 5.37 -3.98 -10.62
CA SER A 107 4.60 -2.79 -10.99
C SER A 107 5.05 -2.26 -12.33
N ILE A 108 4.08 -1.78 -13.12
CA ILE A 108 4.37 -1.18 -14.42
C ILE A 108 4.20 0.33 -14.30
N GLU A 109 5.17 1.05 -14.81
CA GLU A 109 5.04 2.48 -14.94
C GLU A 109 4.20 2.81 -16.16
N THR A 110 3.11 3.54 -15.96
CA THR A 110 2.29 4.04 -17.04
C THR A 110 2.65 5.47 -17.42
N ASN A 111 3.76 5.91 -16.97
CA ASN A 111 4.47 7.14 -17.28
C ASN A 111 3.66 8.44 -17.19
N ARG A 112 3.18 9.01 -18.26
CA ARG A 112 2.65 10.36 -18.41
C ARG A 112 1.70 10.86 -17.33
N PHE A 113 0.99 9.97 -16.71
CA PHE A 113 -0.01 10.31 -15.73
C PHE A 113 0.47 9.87 -14.38
N ASN A 114 0.05 10.56 -13.36
CA ASN A 114 0.45 10.23 -11.99
C ASN A 114 -0.33 9.04 -11.42
N PHE A 115 -0.99 8.27 -12.27
CA PHE A 115 -1.83 7.15 -11.83
C PHE A 115 -1.51 5.90 -12.60
N ILE A 116 -1.37 4.81 -11.88
CA ILE A 116 -1.01 3.51 -12.41
C ILE A 116 -1.96 2.47 -11.84
N SER A 117 -2.29 1.48 -12.65
CA SER A 117 -3.11 0.36 -12.17
C SER A 117 -2.25 -0.88 -11.98
N PHE A 118 -2.53 -1.63 -10.93
CA PHE A 118 -1.89 -2.92 -10.70
C PHE A 118 -2.57 -4.06 -11.48
N GLY A 119 -3.61 -3.76 -12.26
CA GLY A 119 -4.53 -4.75 -12.82
C GLY A 119 -3.90 -5.91 -13.57
N CYS A 120 -2.84 -5.67 -14.32
CA CYS A 120 -2.25 -6.69 -15.18
C CYS A 120 -1.07 -7.44 -14.55
N LEU A 121 -0.63 -7.03 -13.37
CA LEU A 121 0.59 -7.59 -12.75
C LEU A 121 0.33 -8.28 -11.43
N ILE A 122 -0.90 -8.61 -11.15
CA ILE A 122 -1.27 -9.23 -9.89
C ILE A 122 -1.24 -10.73 -10.04
N ALA A 123 -0.60 -11.42 -9.09
CA ALA A 123 -0.56 -12.87 -9.05
C ALA A 123 -1.97 -13.43 -8.82
N LYS A 124 -2.28 -14.47 -9.52
CA LYS A 124 -3.57 -15.13 -9.36
C LYS A 124 -3.55 -16.12 -8.22
#